data_520d8c48a28b53cbf82670c500d28324
#
_entry.id   520d8c48a28b53cbf82670c500d28324
#
_cell.length_a   1.000
_cell.length_b   1.000
_cell.length_c   1.000
_cell.angle_alpha   90.00
_cell.angle_beta   90.00
_cell.angle_gamma   90.00
#
_symmetry.space_group_name_H-M   'P 1'
#
loop_
_entity.id
_entity.type
_entity.pdbx_description
1 polymer ?
#
loop_
_entity_poly.entity_id
_entity_poly.type
_entity_poly.pdbx_seq_one_letter_code
_entity_poly.pdbx_strand_id
1 'polypeptide(L)'
;MKFRNYILIILISFILSGCQTIKEKSDSVAEKENKNYGKFVGKEINELKMELGKPTEDFIGEKGNKIFLFKSKKYGISCERKFEVNQNNIIISFTSSGCI
;
A
#
# COMPACT_ATOMS: atom_id res chain seq x y z
N MET A 1 2.58 35.41 34.48
CA MET A 1 3.65 34.97 33.57
C MET A 1 3.73 33.48 33.37
N LYS A 2 3.50 32.67 34.39
CA LYS A 2 3.53 31.21 34.27
C LYS A 2 2.36 30.60 33.47
N PHE A 3 1.19 31.25 33.47
CA PHE A 3 0.02 30.80 32.75
C PHE A 3 0.17 30.79 31.21
N ARG A 4 0.90 31.76 30.67
CA ARG A 4 1.11 31.91 29.24
C ARG A 4 1.93 30.73 28.65
N ASN A 5 2.92 30.26 29.41
CA ASN A 5 3.75 29.13 29.01
C ASN A 5 2.98 27.79 29.03
N TYR A 6 2.10 27.61 30.01
CA TYR A 6 1.26 26.41 30.09
C TYR A 6 0.24 26.34 28.97
N ILE A 7 -0.35 27.44 28.53
CA ILE A 7 -1.29 27.50 27.42
C ILE A 7 -0.60 27.12 26.11
N LEU A 8 0.64 27.58 25.88
CA LEU A 8 1.43 27.27 24.72
C LEU A 8 1.77 25.76 24.65
N ILE A 9 2.13 25.15 25.77
CA ILE A 9 2.45 23.71 25.86
C ILE A 9 1.20 22.87 25.59
N ILE A 10 0.03 23.25 26.08
CA ILE A 10 -1.23 22.55 25.84
C ILE A 10 -1.63 22.65 24.38
N LEU A 11 -1.46 23.80 23.73
CA LEU A 11 -1.74 23.99 22.31
C LEU A 11 -0.85 23.11 21.40
N ILE A 12 0.43 23.02 21.72
CA ILE A 12 1.40 22.19 20.98
C ILE A 12 1.04 20.70 21.13
N SER A 13 0.63 20.26 22.33
CA SER A 13 0.18 18.88 22.56
C SER A 13 -1.04 18.52 21.74
N PHE A 14 -1.96 19.44 21.55
CA PHE A 14 -3.18 19.23 20.77
C PHE A 14 -2.91 19.03 19.28
N ILE A 15 -1.95 19.76 18.71
CA ILE A 15 -1.55 19.64 17.32
C ILE A 15 -0.87 18.29 17.04
N LEU A 16 -0.05 17.81 17.95
CA LEU A 16 0.64 16.51 17.83
C LEU A 16 -0.32 15.32 17.84
N SER A 17 -1.38 15.36 18.65
CA SER A 17 -2.38 14.27 18.70
C SER A 17 -3.17 14.15 17.40
N GLY A 18 -3.49 15.25 16.73
CA GLY A 18 -4.17 15.24 15.43
C GLY A 18 -3.37 14.54 14.32
N CYS A 19 -2.07 14.78 14.27
CA CYS A 19 -1.19 14.14 13.29
C CYS A 19 -1.07 12.63 13.50
N GLN A 20 -1.04 12.15 14.72
CA GLN A 20 -0.97 10.73 15.04
C GLN A 20 -2.20 9.95 14.58
N THR A 21 -3.39 10.52 14.70
CA THR A 21 -4.63 9.87 14.28
C THR A 21 -4.68 9.61 12.78
N ILE A 22 -4.23 10.53 11.96
CA ILE A 22 -4.18 10.39 10.49
C ILE A 22 -3.17 9.30 10.11
N LYS A 23 -2.03 9.25 10.75
CA LYS A 23 -0.98 8.28 10.51
C LYS A 23 -1.44 6.85 10.85
N GLU A 24 -2.17 6.66 11.94
CA GLU A 24 -2.71 5.35 12.33
C GLU A 24 -3.68 4.79 11.29
N LYS A 25 -4.57 5.61 10.72
CA LYS A 25 -5.49 5.17 9.67
C LYS A 25 -4.76 4.74 8.41
N SER A 26 -3.74 5.48 7.99
CA SER A 26 -2.94 5.16 6.82
C SER A 26 -2.18 3.83 7.01
N ASP A 27 -1.57 3.63 8.16
CA ASP A 27 -0.84 2.41 8.50
C ASP A 27 -1.78 1.19 8.55
N SER A 28 -3.00 1.36 9.08
CA SER A 28 -4.02 0.31 9.16
C SER A 28 -4.44 -0.19 7.77
N VAL A 29 -4.63 0.70 6.80
CA VAL A 29 -4.97 0.34 5.42
C VAL A 29 -3.80 -0.38 4.75
N ALA A 30 -2.57 0.09 4.93
CA ALA A 30 -1.37 -0.53 4.37
C ALA A 30 -1.17 -1.95 4.93
N GLU A 31 -1.37 -2.16 6.22
CA GLU A 31 -1.29 -3.48 6.85
C GLU A 31 -2.32 -4.45 6.27
N LYS A 32 -3.55 -3.99 6.08
CA LYS A 32 -4.63 -4.80 5.52
C LYS A 32 -4.32 -5.24 4.10
N GLU A 33 -3.82 -4.34 3.26
CA GLU A 33 -3.41 -4.64 1.88
C GLU A 33 -2.25 -5.64 1.86
N ASN A 34 -1.24 -5.46 2.69
CA ASN A 34 -0.11 -6.37 2.79
C ASN A 34 -0.53 -7.76 3.27
N LYS A 35 -1.47 -7.85 4.21
CA LYS A 35 -2.00 -9.11 4.69
C LYS A 35 -2.79 -9.86 3.61
N ASN A 36 -3.60 -9.14 2.83
CA ASN A 36 -4.46 -9.75 1.82
C ASN A 36 -3.69 -10.15 0.55
N TYR A 37 -2.72 -9.35 0.12
CA TYR A 37 -2.00 -9.54 -1.14
C TYR A 37 -0.54 -9.94 -0.96
N GLY A 38 0.08 -9.57 0.14
CA GLY A 38 1.44 -9.96 0.45
C GLY A 38 1.63 -11.47 0.61
N LYS A 39 0.55 -12.21 0.85
CA LYS A 39 0.57 -13.67 0.92
C LYS A 39 0.99 -14.33 -0.39
N PHE A 40 0.86 -13.61 -1.52
CA PHE A 40 1.27 -14.12 -2.83
C PHE A 40 2.77 -14.03 -3.06
N VAL A 41 3.49 -13.24 -2.26
CA VAL A 41 4.95 -13.16 -2.37
C VAL A 41 5.56 -14.53 -2.04
N GLY A 42 6.41 -15.02 -2.94
CA GLY A 42 6.97 -16.37 -2.86
C GLY A 42 6.17 -17.43 -3.60
N LYS A 43 5.00 -17.07 -4.13
CA LYS A 43 4.16 -17.99 -4.90
C LYS A 43 4.30 -17.75 -6.40
N GLU A 44 3.88 -18.72 -7.19
CA GLU A 44 3.88 -18.63 -8.65
C GLU A 44 2.81 -17.66 -9.15
N ILE A 45 3.10 -16.91 -10.22
CA ILE A 45 2.19 -15.91 -10.79
C ILE A 45 0.84 -16.52 -11.23
N ASN A 46 0.80 -17.77 -11.61
CA ASN A 46 -0.44 -18.43 -12.00
C ASN A 46 -1.46 -18.51 -10.85
N GLU A 47 -0.99 -18.69 -9.61
CA GLU A 47 -1.86 -18.68 -8.44
C GLU A 47 -2.54 -17.31 -8.25
N LEU A 48 -1.79 -16.22 -8.48
CA LEU A 48 -2.33 -14.87 -8.43
C LEU A 48 -3.39 -14.65 -9.52
N LYS A 49 -3.11 -15.09 -10.74
CA LYS A 49 -4.05 -14.96 -11.86
C LYS A 49 -5.34 -15.75 -11.65
N MET A 50 -5.27 -16.87 -10.95
CA MET A 50 -6.44 -17.67 -10.61
C MET A 50 -7.35 -16.94 -9.61
N GLU A 51 -6.81 -16.19 -8.68
CA GLU A 51 -7.60 -15.43 -7.69
C GLU A 51 -8.04 -14.06 -8.19
N LEU A 52 -7.15 -13.29 -8.84
CA LEU A 52 -7.42 -11.92 -9.25
C LEU A 52 -7.85 -11.78 -10.71
N GLY A 53 -7.70 -12.85 -11.49
CA GLY A 53 -8.00 -12.81 -12.91
C GLY A 53 -6.87 -12.23 -13.74
N LYS A 54 -7.19 -11.73 -14.92
CA LYS A 54 -6.22 -11.18 -15.86
C LYS A 54 -5.72 -9.81 -15.40
N PRO A 55 -4.39 -9.55 -15.41
CA PRO A 55 -3.89 -8.22 -15.07
C PRO A 55 -4.32 -7.17 -16.08
N THR A 56 -4.44 -5.92 -15.63
CA THR A 56 -4.79 -4.78 -16.47
C THR A 56 -3.67 -4.51 -17.49
N GLU A 57 -2.42 -4.56 -17.02
CA GLU A 57 -1.23 -4.35 -17.83
C GLU A 57 -0.09 -5.23 -17.32
N ASP A 58 0.86 -5.55 -18.19
CA ASP A 58 2.14 -6.13 -17.80
C ASP A 58 3.27 -5.42 -18.53
N PHE A 59 4.40 -5.25 -17.85
CA PHE A 59 5.57 -4.57 -18.42
C PHE A 59 6.84 -5.04 -17.72
N ILE A 60 7.98 -4.74 -18.34
CA ILE A 60 9.29 -5.05 -17.75
C ILE A 60 9.73 -3.85 -16.90
N GLY A 61 10.03 -4.10 -15.62
CA GLY A 61 10.50 -3.08 -14.70
C GLY A 61 11.97 -2.74 -14.89
N GLU A 62 12.45 -1.73 -14.16
CA GLU A 62 13.81 -1.24 -14.24
C GLU A 62 14.88 -2.30 -13.96
N LYS A 63 14.55 -3.27 -13.11
CA LYS A 63 15.46 -4.36 -12.75
C LYS A 63 15.43 -5.54 -13.73
N GLY A 64 14.65 -5.44 -14.80
CA GLY A 64 14.52 -6.51 -15.80
C GLY A 64 13.50 -7.58 -15.45
N ASN A 65 12.81 -7.46 -14.30
CA ASN A 65 11.75 -8.38 -13.91
C ASN A 65 10.40 -7.91 -14.46
N LYS A 66 9.51 -8.87 -14.70
CA LYS A 66 8.17 -8.55 -15.17
C LYS A 66 7.30 -8.03 -14.06
N ILE A 67 6.52 -6.98 -14.34
CA ILE A 67 5.59 -6.40 -13.39
C ILE A 67 4.17 -6.56 -13.91
N PHE A 68 3.30 -7.14 -13.09
CA PHE A 68 1.87 -7.29 -13.37
C PHE A 68 1.11 -6.23 -12.59
N LEU A 69 0.32 -5.43 -13.31
CA LEU A 69 -0.44 -4.32 -12.74
C LEU A 69 -1.93 -4.64 -12.76
N PHE A 70 -2.55 -4.55 -11.60
CA PHE A 70 -4.00 -4.69 -11.43
C PHE A 70 -4.56 -3.34 -10.98
N LYS A 71 -5.41 -2.74 -11.83
CA LYS A 71 -6.05 -1.45 -11.54
C LYS A 71 -7.51 -1.66 -11.17
N SER A 72 -7.98 -0.93 -10.17
CA SER A 72 -9.39 -0.86 -9.81
C SER A 72 -9.74 0.56 -9.36
N LYS A 73 -11.03 0.91 -9.42
CA LYS A 73 -11.52 2.20 -8.95
C LYS A 73 -12.53 1.99 -7.83
N LYS A 74 -12.43 2.79 -6.78
CA LYS A 74 -13.39 2.83 -5.70
C LYS A 74 -13.60 4.29 -5.30
N TYR A 75 -14.84 4.75 -5.33
CA TYR A 75 -15.20 6.14 -5.05
C TYR A 75 -14.43 7.15 -5.90
N GLY A 76 -14.19 6.83 -7.18
CA GLY A 76 -13.45 7.69 -8.09
C GLY A 76 -11.94 7.70 -7.89
N ILE A 77 -11.42 6.97 -6.91
CA ILE A 77 -9.99 6.88 -6.63
C ILE A 77 -9.43 5.58 -7.24
N SER A 78 -8.38 5.72 -8.05
CA SER A 78 -7.71 4.58 -8.67
C SER A 78 -6.82 3.86 -7.67
N CYS A 79 -7.01 2.54 -7.55
CA CYS A 79 -6.14 1.65 -6.78
C CYS A 79 -5.29 0.85 -7.75
N GLU A 80 -3.98 0.89 -7.58
CA GLU A 80 -3.03 0.13 -8.37
C GLU A 80 -2.28 -0.86 -7.49
N ARG A 81 -2.30 -2.13 -7.89
CA ARG A 81 -1.54 -3.19 -7.21
C ARG A 81 -0.53 -3.75 -8.20
N LYS A 82 0.74 -3.69 -7.83
CA LYS A 82 1.86 -4.15 -8.66
C LYS A 82 2.51 -5.36 -8.04
N PHE A 83 2.70 -6.40 -8.84
CA PHE A 83 3.38 -7.62 -8.44
C PHE A 83 4.62 -7.81 -9.33
N GLU A 84 5.80 -7.77 -8.72
CA GLU A 84 7.05 -8.03 -9.43
C GLU A 84 7.33 -9.53 -9.42
N VAL A 85 7.66 -10.08 -10.59
CA VAL A 85 7.86 -11.51 -10.81
C VAL A 85 9.24 -11.75 -11.38
N ASN A 86 9.97 -12.69 -10.82
CA ASN A 86 11.31 -13.05 -11.34
C ASN A 86 11.22 -13.92 -12.58
N GLN A 87 12.38 -14.30 -13.11
CA GLN A 87 12.46 -15.12 -14.32
C GLN A 87 11.86 -16.52 -14.17
N ASN A 88 11.72 -17.00 -12.95
CA ASN A 88 11.10 -18.29 -12.63
C ASN A 88 9.58 -18.21 -12.44
N ASN A 89 8.98 -17.06 -12.73
CA ASN A 89 7.55 -16.77 -12.55
C ASN A 89 7.10 -16.78 -11.07
N ILE A 90 8.01 -16.50 -10.16
CA ILE A 90 7.74 -16.38 -8.73
C ILE A 90 7.59 -14.91 -8.36
N ILE A 91 6.54 -14.58 -7.63
CA ILE A 91 6.27 -13.22 -7.14
C ILE A 91 7.27 -12.88 -6.04
N ILE A 92 8.08 -11.84 -6.26
CA ILE A 92 9.13 -11.43 -5.33
C ILE A 92 8.82 -10.18 -4.55
N SER A 93 7.88 -9.36 -5.02
CA SER A 93 7.44 -8.18 -4.29
C SER A 93 6.02 -7.76 -4.66
N PHE A 94 5.40 -7.03 -3.76
CA PHE A 94 4.07 -6.46 -3.92
C PHE A 94 4.07 -5.02 -3.43
N THR A 95 3.47 -4.13 -4.21
CA THR A 95 3.22 -2.74 -3.80
C THR A 95 1.81 -2.33 -4.18
N SER A 96 1.19 -1.47 -3.39
CA SER A 96 -0.11 -0.91 -3.68
C SER A 96 -0.09 0.61 -3.55
N SER A 97 -0.92 1.29 -4.34
CA SER A 97 -1.02 2.74 -4.37
C SER A 97 -2.46 3.16 -4.59
N GLY A 98 -2.93 4.13 -3.80
CA GLY A 98 -4.29 4.65 -3.91
C GLY A 98 -5.39 3.72 -3.41
N CYS A 99 -5.06 2.60 -2.79
CA CYS A 99 -6.04 1.64 -2.28
C CYS A 99 -6.60 2.10 -0.93
N ILE A 100 -7.93 2.17 -0.80
CA ILE A 100 -8.65 2.58 0.40
C ILE A 100 -9.74 1.58 0.76
#